data_cc5528b21e8eb75e10d5e35d03be2ee3
#
_entry.id   cc5528b21e8eb75e10d5e35d03be2ee3
#
_cell.length_a   1.000
_cell.length_b   1.000
_cell.length_c   1.000
_cell.angle_alpha   90.00
_cell.angle_beta   90.00
_cell.angle_gamma   90.00
#
_symmetry.space_group_name_H-M   'P 1'
#
loop_
_entity.id
_entity.type
_entity.pdbx_description
1 polymer ?
#
loop_
_entity_poly.entity_id
_entity_poly.type
_entity_poly.pdbx_seq_one_letter_code
_entity_poly.pdbx_strand_id
1 'polypeptide(L)'
;MIYYAPDAIGNEELLKRYANEAKALRAFGYYCLVTTFGEVPLITTPMQPAEILQIPRSPLEKVYECIVNDLTDASALPAKGDYSEDDAYRATRGFAKTMLAKTYMFKGDFTSAETVLHDIIEVDKDYTLLSDYGMNWRTEYENSSESVFEIANKVYDKNIATGTNVPHFFTSRRISGYQGYGFHVPTQDLHDAFDADDPRITYVFTQTGDRYKGDTEAQDNAESPSGYHDYKMTVPAVEKTGFDVWMISYNIRLIRYSDVLLMYAEVLNENGKPGLALPYLNDVRERARKTNPIDPRRDQQAYIPATTTNTLPDITETDQERLKEIIWKERRCELAMEGWRRDDLMRQKRFGTVMRAYATKY
;
A
#
# COMPACT_ATOMS: atom_id res chain seq x y z
N MET A 1 -0.99 -21.86 -14.89
CA MET A 1 -1.86 -21.20 -15.85
C MET A 1 -1.13 -20.84 -17.14
N ILE A 2 -0.02 -20.14 -17.13
CA ILE A 2 0.73 -19.73 -18.35
C ILE A 2 1.08 -20.92 -19.27
N TYR A 3 1.26 -22.11 -18.74
CA TYR A 3 1.67 -23.31 -19.48
C TYR A 3 0.56 -24.37 -19.70
N TYR A 4 -0.51 -24.35 -18.92
CA TYR A 4 -1.49 -25.43 -18.90
C TYR A 4 -2.89 -25.02 -19.38
N ALA A 5 -3.11 -23.75 -19.68
CA ALA A 5 -4.44 -23.27 -20.04
C ALA A 5 -4.78 -23.19 -21.54
N PRO A 6 -3.82 -23.27 -22.52
CA PRO A 6 -4.15 -23.05 -23.93
C PRO A 6 -5.28 -23.91 -24.45
N ASP A 7 -5.29 -25.21 -24.10
CA ASP A 7 -6.28 -26.18 -24.64
C ASP A 7 -7.62 -26.13 -23.91
N ALA A 8 -7.71 -25.46 -22.76
CA ALA A 8 -8.89 -25.49 -21.89
C ALA A 8 -9.86 -24.31 -22.07
N ILE A 9 -9.41 -23.20 -22.65
CA ILE A 9 -10.16 -21.92 -22.60
C ILE A 9 -10.88 -21.63 -23.92
N GLY A 10 -10.37 -22.09 -25.09
CA GLY A 10 -11.02 -21.93 -26.41
C GLY A 10 -11.23 -20.46 -26.86
N ASN A 11 -10.71 -19.47 -26.08
CA ASN A 11 -10.80 -18.05 -26.36
C ASN A 11 -9.42 -17.43 -26.18
N GLU A 12 -8.79 -17.03 -27.28
CA GLU A 12 -7.40 -16.51 -27.28
C GLU A 12 -7.24 -15.19 -26.50
N GLU A 13 -8.23 -14.31 -26.54
CA GLU A 13 -8.19 -13.04 -25.82
C GLU A 13 -8.24 -13.27 -24.30
N LEU A 14 -9.15 -14.13 -23.86
CA LEU A 14 -9.27 -14.53 -22.45
C LEU A 14 -8.02 -15.25 -21.96
N LEU A 15 -7.45 -16.11 -22.79
CA LEU A 15 -6.19 -16.77 -22.48
C LEU A 15 -5.04 -15.78 -22.29
N LYS A 16 -4.93 -14.80 -23.20
CA LYS A 16 -3.92 -13.74 -23.12
C LYS A 16 -4.11 -12.89 -21.84
N ARG A 17 -5.35 -12.54 -21.51
CA ARG A 17 -5.68 -11.84 -20.27
C ARG A 17 -5.21 -12.61 -19.05
N TYR A 18 -5.57 -13.88 -18.91
CA TYR A 18 -5.17 -14.72 -17.79
C TYR A 18 -3.66 -14.95 -17.70
N ALA A 19 -2.98 -15.06 -18.84
CA ALA A 19 -1.52 -15.14 -18.87
C ALA A 19 -0.88 -13.85 -18.35
N ASN A 20 -1.38 -12.70 -18.75
CA ASN A 20 -0.88 -11.39 -18.28
C ASN A 20 -1.18 -11.15 -16.80
N GLU A 21 -2.36 -11.54 -16.30
CA GLU A 21 -2.66 -11.51 -14.86
C GLU A 21 -1.66 -12.38 -14.07
N ALA A 22 -1.38 -13.60 -14.54
CA ALA A 22 -0.40 -14.49 -13.91
C ALA A 22 1.02 -13.92 -13.95
N LYS A 23 1.41 -13.24 -15.06
CA LYS A 23 2.69 -12.54 -15.18
C LYS A 23 2.78 -11.38 -14.17
N ALA A 24 1.74 -10.55 -14.06
CA ALA A 24 1.69 -9.46 -13.07
C ALA A 24 1.92 -9.96 -11.64
N LEU A 25 1.25 -11.05 -11.25
CA LEU A 25 1.39 -11.65 -9.93
C LEU A 25 2.77 -12.32 -9.74
N ARG A 26 3.32 -12.97 -10.77
CA ARG A 26 4.69 -13.52 -10.73
C ARG A 26 5.71 -12.42 -10.54
N ALA A 27 5.60 -11.35 -11.29
CA ALA A 27 6.47 -10.20 -11.17
C ALA A 27 6.39 -9.54 -9.79
N PHE A 28 5.19 -9.39 -9.22
CA PHE A 28 5.01 -8.92 -7.85
C PHE A 28 5.71 -9.84 -6.84
N GLY A 29 5.56 -11.15 -6.97
CA GLY A 29 6.27 -12.11 -6.13
C GLY A 29 7.79 -11.99 -6.23
N TYR A 30 8.33 -11.89 -7.46
CA TYR A 30 9.77 -11.69 -7.66
C TYR A 30 10.25 -10.31 -7.20
N TYR A 31 9.45 -9.26 -7.32
CA TYR A 31 9.76 -7.96 -6.74
C TYR A 31 9.95 -8.05 -5.22
N CYS A 32 9.03 -8.69 -4.52
CA CYS A 32 9.15 -8.90 -3.07
C CYS A 32 10.39 -9.73 -2.71
N LEU A 33 10.70 -10.75 -3.49
CA LEU A 33 11.87 -11.60 -3.27
C LEU A 33 13.18 -10.83 -3.52
N VAL A 34 13.31 -10.15 -4.65
CA VAL A 34 14.55 -9.48 -5.05
C VAL A 34 14.86 -8.27 -4.17
N THR A 35 13.85 -7.50 -3.76
CA THR A 35 14.01 -6.37 -2.85
C THR A 35 14.37 -6.79 -1.44
N THR A 36 14.04 -8.04 -1.06
CA THR A 36 14.33 -8.59 0.27
C THR A 36 15.66 -9.34 0.32
N PHE A 37 15.93 -10.20 -0.66
CA PHE A 37 17.02 -11.18 -0.61
C PHE A 37 18.12 -10.94 -1.67
N GLY A 38 17.93 -9.96 -2.56
CA GLY A 38 18.83 -9.74 -3.68
C GLY A 38 18.69 -10.85 -4.73
N GLU A 39 19.78 -11.52 -5.06
CA GLU A 39 19.77 -12.67 -5.96
C GLU A 39 18.93 -13.80 -5.40
N VAL A 40 18.03 -14.35 -6.21
CA VAL A 40 17.14 -15.46 -5.89
C VAL A 40 17.08 -16.45 -7.06
N PRO A 41 16.73 -17.73 -6.83
CA PRO A 41 16.44 -18.65 -7.91
C PRO A 41 15.30 -18.13 -8.80
N LEU A 42 15.55 -18.05 -10.12
CA LEU A 42 14.54 -17.64 -11.09
C LEU A 42 13.91 -18.86 -11.76
N ILE A 43 12.65 -19.12 -11.40
CA ILE A 43 11.86 -20.24 -11.89
C ILE A 43 10.71 -19.70 -12.73
N THR A 44 10.78 -19.88 -14.05
CA THR A 44 9.78 -19.35 -14.98
C THR A 44 8.99 -20.44 -15.70
N THR A 45 9.37 -21.71 -15.52
CA THR A 45 8.71 -22.87 -16.08
C THR A 45 8.33 -23.87 -14.99
N PRO A 46 7.28 -24.70 -15.19
CA PRO A 46 6.97 -25.78 -14.27
C PRO A 46 8.14 -26.76 -14.13
N MET A 47 8.45 -27.15 -12.90
CA MET A 47 9.55 -28.04 -12.58
C MET A 47 9.15 -29.03 -11.50
N GLN A 48 9.85 -30.18 -11.44
CA GLN A 48 9.66 -31.12 -10.34
C GLN A 48 10.32 -30.60 -9.05
N PRO A 49 9.79 -30.92 -7.86
CA PRO A 49 10.35 -30.44 -6.60
C PRO A 49 11.85 -30.72 -6.41
N ALA A 50 12.33 -31.87 -6.89
CA ALA A 50 13.75 -32.23 -6.80
C ALA A 50 14.65 -31.32 -7.68
N GLU A 51 14.13 -30.85 -8.82
CA GLU A 51 14.85 -29.96 -9.74
C GLU A 51 14.95 -28.55 -9.15
N ILE A 52 13.88 -28.08 -8.50
CA ILE A 52 13.83 -26.74 -7.86
C ILE A 52 14.96 -26.59 -6.83
N LEU A 53 15.22 -27.64 -6.05
CA LEU A 53 16.28 -27.64 -5.03
C LEU A 53 17.70 -27.53 -5.60
N GLN A 54 17.89 -27.72 -6.89
CA GLN A 54 19.19 -27.65 -7.56
C GLN A 54 19.43 -26.29 -8.25
N ILE A 55 18.43 -25.40 -8.28
CA ILE A 55 18.55 -24.12 -8.99
C ILE A 55 19.35 -23.15 -8.14
N PRO A 56 20.48 -22.63 -8.65
CA PRO A 56 21.25 -21.62 -7.96
C PRO A 56 20.54 -20.26 -7.98
N ARG A 57 21.02 -19.32 -7.19
CA ARG A 57 20.60 -17.92 -7.30
C ARG A 57 20.94 -17.39 -8.69
N SER A 58 19.99 -16.72 -9.30
CA SER A 58 20.18 -16.05 -10.59
C SER A 58 20.75 -14.65 -10.37
N PRO A 59 21.59 -14.17 -11.31
CA PRO A 59 22.10 -12.80 -11.25
C PRO A 59 20.95 -11.79 -11.13
N LEU A 60 21.16 -10.76 -10.33
CA LEU A 60 20.17 -9.74 -9.99
C LEU A 60 19.47 -9.15 -11.24
N GLU A 61 20.26 -8.83 -12.28
CA GLU A 61 19.74 -8.27 -13.53
C GLU A 61 18.78 -9.23 -14.26
N LYS A 62 19.00 -10.55 -14.18
CA LYS A 62 18.12 -11.53 -14.80
C LYS A 62 16.75 -11.59 -14.10
N VAL A 63 16.74 -11.41 -12.79
CA VAL A 63 15.48 -11.34 -12.02
C VAL A 63 14.73 -10.05 -12.38
N TYR A 64 15.40 -8.92 -12.44
CA TYR A 64 14.79 -7.65 -12.88
C TYR A 64 14.31 -7.70 -14.33
N GLU A 65 15.07 -8.30 -15.24
CA GLU A 65 14.66 -8.48 -16.64
C GLU A 65 13.34 -9.27 -16.72
N CYS A 66 13.21 -10.35 -15.96
CA CYS A 66 11.97 -11.12 -15.88
C CYS A 66 10.79 -10.27 -15.35
N ILE A 67 11.01 -9.52 -14.26
CA ILE A 67 9.99 -8.66 -13.67
C ILE A 67 9.52 -7.60 -14.68
N VAL A 68 10.47 -6.91 -15.33
CA VAL A 68 10.16 -5.84 -16.29
C VAL A 68 9.40 -6.40 -17.49
N ASN A 69 9.83 -7.53 -18.05
CA ASN A 69 9.17 -8.16 -19.20
C ASN A 69 7.72 -8.59 -18.83
N ASP A 70 7.54 -9.23 -17.69
CA ASP A 70 6.23 -9.66 -17.22
C ASP A 70 5.28 -8.48 -17.01
N LEU A 71 5.75 -7.39 -16.40
CA LEU A 71 4.94 -6.20 -16.14
C LEU A 71 4.66 -5.39 -17.40
N THR A 72 5.60 -5.38 -18.35
CA THR A 72 5.38 -4.78 -19.66
C THR A 72 4.28 -5.49 -20.42
N ASP A 73 4.31 -6.82 -20.47
CA ASP A 73 3.22 -7.61 -21.08
C ASP A 73 1.89 -7.41 -20.34
N ALA A 74 1.94 -7.37 -19.00
CA ALA A 74 0.76 -7.16 -18.15
C ALA A 74 0.19 -5.73 -18.23
N SER A 75 0.95 -4.77 -18.73
CA SER A 75 0.45 -3.40 -18.98
C SER A 75 -0.63 -3.33 -20.06
N ALA A 76 -0.82 -4.41 -20.82
CA ALA A 76 -1.94 -4.59 -21.76
C ALA A 76 -3.22 -5.15 -21.11
N LEU A 77 -3.26 -5.34 -19.80
CA LEU A 77 -4.46 -5.74 -19.07
C LEU A 77 -5.57 -4.67 -19.15
N PRO A 78 -6.84 -5.03 -18.93
CA PRO A 78 -7.92 -4.08 -18.87
C PRO A 78 -7.71 -3.00 -17.80
N ALA A 79 -8.34 -1.85 -17.99
CA ALA A 79 -8.48 -0.84 -16.96
C ALA A 79 -9.34 -1.36 -15.81
N LYS A 80 -9.23 -0.74 -14.65
CA LYS A 80 -10.03 -1.11 -13.47
C LYS A 80 -11.54 -1.06 -13.75
N GLY A 81 -11.99 -0.06 -14.48
CA GLY A 81 -13.41 0.11 -14.83
C GLY A 81 -13.92 -0.83 -15.91
N ASP A 82 -13.05 -1.58 -16.60
CA ASP A 82 -13.43 -2.50 -17.68
C ASP A 82 -13.77 -3.92 -17.19
N TYR A 83 -13.52 -4.20 -15.91
CA TYR A 83 -13.85 -5.50 -15.30
C TYR A 83 -15.30 -5.52 -14.81
N SER A 84 -15.94 -6.69 -14.94
CA SER A 84 -17.25 -6.95 -14.31
C SER A 84 -17.12 -6.94 -12.78
N GLU A 85 -18.25 -6.83 -12.06
CA GLU A 85 -18.26 -6.92 -10.59
C GLU A 85 -17.60 -8.20 -10.06
N ASP A 86 -17.81 -9.33 -10.72
CA ASP A 86 -17.22 -10.62 -10.36
C ASP A 86 -15.69 -10.67 -10.55
N ASP A 87 -15.17 -9.85 -11.45
CA ASP A 87 -13.75 -9.75 -11.80
C ASP A 87 -13.08 -8.49 -11.19
N ALA A 88 -13.77 -7.70 -10.40
CA ALA A 88 -13.36 -6.37 -9.94
C ALA A 88 -12.01 -6.31 -9.17
N TYR A 89 -11.56 -7.43 -8.63
CA TYR A 89 -10.31 -7.51 -7.85
C TYR A 89 -9.16 -8.19 -8.60
N ARG A 90 -9.29 -8.39 -9.89
CA ARG A 90 -8.21 -8.93 -10.73
C ARG A 90 -7.09 -7.91 -10.93
N ALA A 91 -5.92 -8.39 -11.33
CA ALA A 91 -4.81 -7.52 -11.70
C ALA A 91 -5.19 -6.67 -12.92
N THR A 92 -4.94 -5.37 -12.84
CA THR A 92 -5.28 -4.36 -13.85
C THR A 92 -4.01 -3.83 -14.54
N ARG A 93 -4.18 -3.09 -15.65
CA ARG A 93 -3.07 -2.36 -16.28
C ARG A 93 -2.41 -1.38 -15.29
N GLY A 94 -3.20 -0.72 -14.45
CA GLY A 94 -2.70 0.22 -13.47
C GLY A 94 -1.85 -0.45 -12.37
N PHE A 95 -2.23 -1.64 -11.90
CA PHE A 95 -1.40 -2.44 -11.02
C PHE A 95 -0.07 -2.81 -11.69
N ALA A 96 -0.11 -3.34 -12.91
CA ALA A 96 1.08 -3.75 -13.64
C ALA A 96 2.04 -2.57 -13.87
N LYS A 97 1.53 -1.45 -14.39
CA LYS A 97 2.31 -0.22 -14.60
C LYS A 97 2.87 0.34 -13.28
N THR A 98 2.11 0.33 -12.20
CA THR A 98 2.60 0.81 -10.90
C THR A 98 3.75 -0.05 -10.37
N MET A 99 3.66 -1.38 -10.49
CA MET A 99 4.76 -2.27 -10.11
C MET A 99 5.97 -2.13 -11.02
N LEU A 100 5.76 -1.85 -12.32
CA LEU A 100 6.83 -1.55 -13.27
C LEU A 100 7.59 -0.28 -12.87
N ALA A 101 6.86 0.79 -12.54
CA ALA A 101 7.47 2.03 -12.05
C ALA A 101 8.24 1.80 -10.73
N LYS A 102 7.68 1.07 -9.76
CA LYS A 102 8.39 0.68 -8.52
C LYS A 102 9.69 -0.08 -8.82
N THR A 103 9.65 -0.98 -9.80
CA THR A 103 10.83 -1.76 -10.22
C THR A 103 11.91 -0.86 -10.80
N TYR A 104 11.55 0.06 -11.69
CA TYR A 104 12.48 1.04 -12.24
C TYR A 104 13.07 1.96 -11.17
N MET A 105 12.25 2.47 -10.24
CA MET A 105 12.72 3.29 -9.12
C MET A 105 13.70 2.51 -8.22
N PHE A 106 13.44 1.25 -7.96
CA PHE A 106 14.34 0.41 -7.16
C PHE A 106 15.68 0.17 -7.86
N LYS A 107 15.69 0.08 -9.20
CA LYS A 107 16.89 0.02 -10.02
C LYS A 107 17.62 1.37 -10.17
N GLY A 108 16.97 2.47 -9.81
CA GLY A 108 17.48 3.84 -10.03
C GLY A 108 17.29 4.34 -11.48
N ASP A 109 16.43 3.68 -12.26
CA ASP A 109 16.06 4.13 -13.61
C ASP A 109 14.85 5.07 -13.55
N PHE A 110 15.10 6.29 -13.12
CA PHE A 110 14.05 7.30 -12.95
C PHE A 110 13.45 7.77 -14.28
N THR A 111 14.19 7.68 -15.39
CA THR A 111 13.69 8.05 -16.72
C THR A 111 12.58 7.09 -17.17
N SER A 112 12.81 5.79 -17.07
CA SER A 112 11.78 4.80 -17.39
C SER A 112 10.61 4.86 -16.43
N ALA A 113 10.87 5.10 -15.14
CA ALA A 113 9.82 5.27 -14.13
C ALA A 113 8.93 6.48 -14.43
N GLU A 114 9.51 7.61 -14.86
CA GLU A 114 8.75 8.81 -15.24
C GLU A 114 7.77 8.52 -16.37
N THR A 115 8.22 7.84 -17.41
CA THR A 115 7.39 7.49 -18.57
C THR A 115 6.18 6.66 -18.14
N VAL A 116 6.39 5.64 -17.33
CA VAL A 116 5.31 4.75 -16.89
C VAL A 116 4.33 5.46 -15.94
N LEU A 117 4.83 6.29 -15.02
CA LEU A 117 3.98 7.03 -14.08
C LEU A 117 3.18 8.13 -14.79
N HIS A 118 3.79 8.81 -15.78
CA HIS A 118 3.08 9.73 -16.64
C HIS A 118 1.91 9.04 -17.35
N ASP A 119 2.13 7.85 -17.90
CA ASP A 119 1.07 7.09 -18.56
C ASP A 119 -0.10 6.79 -17.62
N ILE A 120 0.16 6.36 -16.39
CA ILE A 120 -0.91 6.08 -15.41
C ILE A 120 -1.72 7.34 -15.11
N ILE A 121 -1.03 8.47 -14.89
CA ILE A 121 -1.63 9.70 -14.35
C ILE A 121 -2.27 10.54 -15.44
N GLU A 122 -1.59 10.72 -16.59
CA GLU A 122 -1.98 11.69 -17.61
C GLU A 122 -2.65 11.06 -18.84
N VAL A 123 -2.41 9.76 -19.08
CA VAL A 123 -2.96 9.05 -20.24
C VAL A 123 -4.11 8.13 -19.83
N ASP A 124 -3.86 7.16 -18.95
CA ASP A 124 -4.87 6.18 -18.53
C ASP A 124 -5.98 6.80 -17.69
N LYS A 125 -5.64 7.58 -16.68
CA LYS A 125 -6.56 8.30 -15.78
C LYS A 125 -7.60 7.41 -15.09
N ASP A 126 -7.20 6.18 -14.77
CA ASP A 126 -8.08 5.17 -14.18
C ASP A 126 -8.35 5.40 -12.67
N TYR A 127 -7.59 6.30 -12.03
CA TYR A 127 -7.59 6.49 -10.58
C TYR A 127 -7.76 7.95 -10.18
N THR A 128 -8.35 8.17 -9.01
CA THR A 128 -8.45 9.49 -8.38
C THR A 128 -8.29 9.34 -6.87
N LEU A 129 -7.78 10.38 -6.20
CA LEU A 129 -7.78 10.44 -4.75
C LEU A 129 -9.21 10.46 -4.21
N LEU A 130 -9.46 9.77 -3.12
CA LEU A 130 -10.67 9.98 -2.33
C LEU A 130 -10.62 11.37 -1.68
N SER A 131 -11.77 11.96 -1.44
CA SER A 131 -11.88 13.32 -0.88
C SER A 131 -11.40 13.42 0.58
N ASP A 132 -11.39 12.30 1.28
CA ASP A 132 -10.96 12.19 2.68
C ASP A 132 -10.05 10.97 2.85
N TYR A 133 -8.91 11.16 3.55
CA TYR A 133 -7.94 10.10 3.81
C TYR A 133 -8.54 8.91 4.57
N GLY A 134 -9.43 9.20 5.53
CA GLY A 134 -10.05 8.19 6.36
C GLY A 134 -10.96 7.23 5.61
N MET A 135 -11.47 7.64 4.45
CA MET A 135 -12.28 6.76 3.59
C MET A 135 -11.51 5.51 3.17
N ASN A 136 -10.18 5.62 2.98
CA ASN A 136 -9.35 4.48 2.62
C ASN A 136 -9.36 3.34 3.66
N TRP A 137 -9.77 3.61 4.90
CA TRP A 137 -9.72 2.62 5.99
C TRP A 137 -11.10 2.13 6.41
N ARG A 138 -12.06 2.22 5.50
CA ARG A 138 -13.43 1.75 5.70
C ARG A 138 -13.80 0.70 4.66
N THR A 139 -14.60 -0.27 5.08
CA THR A 139 -15.06 -1.36 4.22
C THR A 139 -15.97 -0.87 3.09
N GLU A 140 -16.74 0.23 3.32
CA GLU A 140 -17.61 0.81 2.29
C GLU A 140 -16.85 1.40 1.10
N TYR A 141 -15.55 1.68 1.26
CA TYR A 141 -14.67 2.23 0.23
C TYR A 141 -13.63 1.23 -0.28
N GLU A 142 -13.86 -0.07 -0.06
CA GLU A 142 -13.06 -1.11 -0.69
C GLU A 142 -13.19 -1.04 -2.21
N ASN A 143 -12.08 -1.31 -2.90
CA ASN A 143 -11.97 -1.16 -4.35
C ASN A 143 -12.40 0.23 -4.88
N SER A 144 -12.15 1.28 -4.11
CA SER A 144 -12.47 2.66 -4.47
C SER A 144 -11.66 3.18 -5.66
N SER A 145 -11.96 4.42 -6.11
CA SER A 145 -11.18 5.10 -7.16
C SER A 145 -9.70 5.32 -6.79
N GLU A 146 -9.34 5.31 -5.52
CA GLU A 146 -7.95 5.44 -5.05
C GLU A 146 -7.23 4.08 -4.97
N SER A 147 -7.96 2.97 -4.93
CA SER A 147 -7.35 1.63 -4.83
C SER A 147 -6.77 1.18 -6.16
N VAL A 148 -5.45 1.04 -6.22
CA VAL A 148 -4.74 0.48 -7.39
C VAL A 148 -4.71 -1.04 -7.31
N PHE A 149 -4.47 -1.61 -6.13
CA PHE A 149 -4.52 -3.05 -5.91
C PHE A 149 -4.85 -3.40 -4.47
N GLU A 150 -5.83 -4.28 -4.32
CA GLU A 150 -6.25 -4.86 -3.05
C GLU A 150 -6.30 -6.39 -3.13
N ILE A 151 -5.99 -7.05 -2.02
CA ILE A 151 -6.32 -8.47 -1.85
C ILE A 151 -7.72 -8.53 -1.25
N ALA A 152 -8.66 -8.98 -2.08
CA ALA A 152 -10.05 -9.11 -1.66
C ALA A 152 -10.23 -10.28 -0.69
N ASN A 153 -10.93 -10.02 0.39
CA ASN A 153 -11.26 -11.01 1.40
C ASN A 153 -12.75 -10.93 1.74
N LYS A 154 -13.47 -12.04 1.58
CA LYS A 154 -14.89 -12.10 1.90
C LYS A 154 -15.23 -13.38 2.65
N VAL A 155 -16.00 -13.23 3.70
CA VAL A 155 -16.60 -14.35 4.42
C VAL A 155 -17.93 -14.68 3.73
N TYR A 156 -18.01 -15.82 3.07
CA TYR A 156 -19.22 -16.28 2.39
C TYR A 156 -20.09 -17.17 3.27
N ASP A 157 -19.47 -18.01 4.10
CA ASP A 157 -20.15 -18.95 4.98
C ASP A 157 -19.35 -19.07 6.29
N LYS A 158 -20.04 -18.95 7.42
CA LYS A 158 -19.44 -19.10 8.76
C LYS A 158 -18.86 -20.50 9.04
N ASN A 159 -19.26 -21.49 8.26
CA ASN A 159 -18.78 -22.88 8.40
C ASN A 159 -17.59 -23.19 7.50
N ILE A 160 -17.20 -22.26 6.62
CA ILE A 160 -16.08 -22.41 5.69
C ILE A 160 -15.07 -21.31 6.04
N ALA A 161 -13.83 -21.69 6.34
CA ALA A 161 -12.76 -20.76 6.65
C ALA A 161 -12.43 -19.90 5.41
N THR A 162 -13.13 -18.76 5.27
CA THR A 162 -12.95 -17.75 4.24
C THR A 162 -12.71 -16.39 4.89
N GLY A 163 -12.29 -15.39 4.12
CA GLY A 163 -11.91 -14.10 4.67
C GLY A 163 -10.45 -14.06 5.11
N THR A 164 -10.10 -13.12 5.98
CA THR A 164 -8.73 -12.91 6.47
C THR A 164 -8.66 -12.82 7.99
N ASN A 165 -7.53 -13.22 8.54
CA ASN A 165 -7.19 -13.02 9.95
C ASN A 165 -6.18 -11.87 10.17
N VAL A 166 -5.75 -11.18 9.12
CA VAL A 166 -4.73 -10.14 9.20
C VAL A 166 -5.11 -9.03 10.18
N PRO A 167 -6.33 -8.47 10.17
CA PRO A 167 -6.71 -7.47 11.15
C PRO A 167 -6.63 -7.97 12.60
N HIS A 168 -6.86 -9.26 12.84
CA HIS A 168 -6.73 -9.85 14.17
C HIS A 168 -5.28 -9.82 14.69
N PHE A 169 -4.30 -10.05 13.82
CA PHE A 169 -2.90 -9.96 14.22
C PHE A 169 -2.48 -8.53 14.58
N PHE A 170 -3.05 -7.52 13.95
CA PHE A 170 -2.63 -6.13 14.15
C PHE A 170 -3.46 -5.37 15.19
N THR A 171 -4.67 -5.84 15.50
CA THR A 171 -5.51 -5.26 16.54
C THR A 171 -4.86 -5.37 17.92
N SER A 172 -5.06 -4.36 18.77
CA SER A 172 -4.59 -4.34 20.16
C SER A 172 -5.03 -5.59 20.94
N ARG A 173 -4.22 -6.04 21.89
CA ARG A 173 -4.54 -7.17 22.76
C ARG A 173 -5.67 -6.90 23.75
N ARG A 174 -5.96 -5.62 24.04
CA ARG A 174 -6.90 -5.21 25.08
C ARG A 174 -8.00 -4.31 24.55
N ILE A 175 -8.67 -4.77 23.51
CA ILE A 175 -9.95 -4.18 23.13
C ILE A 175 -11.05 -5.07 23.69
N SER A 176 -11.99 -4.48 24.41
CA SER A 176 -13.12 -5.21 24.96
C SER A 176 -13.89 -5.99 23.90
N GLY A 177 -14.22 -7.22 24.22
CA GLY A 177 -14.94 -8.12 23.31
C GLY A 177 -14.11 -8.68 22.14
N TYR A 178 -12.84 -8.25 21.98
CA TYR A 178 -11.99 -8.72 20.90
C TYR A 178 -10.50 -8.56 21.23
N GLN A 179 -9.82 -9.66 21.41
CA GLN A 179 -8.39 -9.68 21.71
C GLN A 179 -7.60 -9.96 20.43
N GLY A 180 -6.86 -8.97 19.92
CA GLY A 180 -5.88 -9.16 18.87
C GLY A 180 -4.52 -9.63 19.43
N TYR A 181 -3.54 -9.77 18.53
CA TYR A 181 -2.17 -10.13 18.92
C TYR A 181 -1.27 -8.91 19.14
N GLY A 182 -1.68 -7.71 18.73
CA GLY A 182 -0.93 -6.47 18.91
C GLY A 182 0.37 -6.45 18.12
N PHE A 183 0.40 -7.06 16.94
CA PHE A 183 1.53 -6.96 16.02
C PHE A 183 1.49 -5.64 15.25
N HIS A 184 2.57 -5.33 14.51
CA HIS A 184 2.64 -4.14 13.65
C HIS A 184 2.46 -2.83 14.43
N VAL A 185 3.16 -2.71 15.55
CA VAL A 185 3.05 -1.54 16.45
C VAL A 185 3.77 -0.34 15.85
N PRO A 186 3.09 0.82 15.68
CA PRO A 186 3.73 2.06 15.27
C PRO A 186 4.77 2.50 16.30
N THR A 187 5.90 3.04 15.82
CA THR A 187 6.96 3.54 16.70
C THR A 187 6.73 5.01 17.07
N GLN A 188 7.31 5.48 18.18
CA GLN A 188 7.35 6.90 18.52
C GLN A 188 8.03 7.72 17.42
N ASP A 189 9.08 7.20 16.79
CA ASP A 189 9.76 7.86 15.67
C ASP A 189 8.86 8.07 14.44
N LEU A 190 7.91 7.17 14.20
CA LEU A 190 6.90 7.38 13.16
C LEU A 190 5.92 8.49 13.57
N HIS A 191 5.47 8.51 14.82
CA HIS A 191 4.58 9.56 15.32
C HIS A 191 5.25 10.93 15.24
N ASP A 192 6.50 11.03 15.63
CA ASP A 192 7.30 12.26 15.61
C ASP A 192 7.59 12.76 14.17
N ALA A 193 7.37 11.95 13.15
CA ALA A 193 7.54 12.36 11.75
C ALA A 193 6.37 13.20 11.23
N PHE A 194 5.22 13.11 11.85
CA PHE A 194 4.05 13.92 11.49
C PHE A 194 4.18 15.32 12.06
N ASP A 195 3.64 16.30 11.34
CA ASP A 195 3.42 17.63 11.88
C ASP A 195 2.29 17.56 12.93
N ALA A 196 2.38 18.33 14.01
CA ALA A 196 1.50 18.20 15.18
C ALA A 196 -0.01 18.29 14.85
N ASP A 197 -0.33 19.05 13.81
CA ASP A 197 -1.70 19.31 13.36
C ASP A 197 -2.07 18.46 12.12
N ASP A 198 -1.28 17.46 11.75
CA ASP A 198 -1.58 16.61 10.60
C ASP A 198 -2.81 15.74 10.93
N PRO A 199 -3.95 15.93 10.24
CA PRO A 199 -5.18 15.20 10.57
C PRO A 199 -5.07 13.69 10.32
N ARG A 200 -4.09 13.23 9.53
CA ARG A 200 -3.84 11.80 9.29
C ARG A 200 -3.39 11.05 10.54
N ILE A 201 -2.84 11.75 11.55
CA ILE A 201 -2.41 11.13 12.81
C ILE A 201 -3.52 10.26 13.40
N THR A 202 -4.76 10.75 13.40
CA THR A 202 -5.90 10.04 13.98
C THR A 202 -6.31 8.78 13.20
N TYR A 203 -5.84 8.63 11.96
CA TYR A 203 -6.06 7.45 11.11
C TYR A 203 -4.86 6.50 11.04
N VAL A 204 -3.76 6.84 11.68
CA VAL A 204 -2.56 6.00 11.73
C VAL A 204 -2.39 5.39 13.11
N PHE A 205 -2.64 6.19 14.16
CA PHE A 205 -2.35 5.81 15.54
C PHE A 205 -3.63 5.73 16.38
N THR A 206 -3.68 4.75 17.26
CA THR A 206 -4.63 4.69 18.36
C THR A 206 -3.88 4.69 19.68
N GLN A 207 -4.48 5.28 20.71
CA GLN A 207 -3.93 5.41 22.04
C GLN A 207 -4.86 4.79 23.08
N THR A 208 -4.36 4.60 24.31
CA THR A 208 -5.20 4.19 25.44
C THR A 208 -6.31 5.21 25.65
N GLY A 209 -7.54 4.72 25.73
CA GLY A 209 -8.75 5.53 25.85
C GLY A 209 -9.48 5.80 24.53
N ASP A 210 -8.84 5.54 23.40
CA ASP A 210 -9.48 5.66 22.07
C ASP A 210 -10.51 4.55 21.88
N ARG A 211 -11.58 4.87 21.14
CA ARG A 211 -12.60 3.90 20.74
C ARG A 211 -12.58 3.69 19.25
N TYR A 212 -12.72 2.45 18.82
CA TYR A 212 -12.86 2.15 17.41
C TYR A 212 -14.31 2.32 16.95
N LYS A 213 -14.50 2.96 15.82
CA LYS A 213 -15.67 3.00 14.93
C LYS A 213 -16.94 2.32 15.51
N GLY A 214 -17.55 2.95 16.54
CA GLY A 214 -18.76 2.42 17.20
C GLY A 214 -18.51 1.41 18.33
N ASP A 215 -17.26 1.13 18.70
CA ASP A 215 -16.97 0.32 19.88
C ASP A 215 -17.38 1.06 21.17
N THR A 216 -18.06 0.36 22.06
CA THR A 216 -18.53 0.92 23.34
C THR A 216 -17.43 1.02 24.38
N GLU A 217 -16.32 0.28 24.19
CA GLU A 217 -15.23 0.22 25.15
C GLU A 217 -13.94 0.79 24.59
N ALA A 218 -13.23 1.49 25.45
CA ALA A 218 -11.96 2.11 25.12
C ALA A 218 -10.82 1.07 25.04
N GLN A 219 -9.85 1.36 24.20
CA GLN A 219 -8.63 0.56 24.10
C GLN A 219 -7.72 0.76 25.31
N ASP A 220 -7.02 -0.29 25.66
CA ASP A 220 -5.86 -0.23 26.55
C ASP A 220 -4.62 -0.67 25.82
N ASN A 221 -3.73 0.28 25.52
CA ASN A 221 -2.47 0.05 24.82
C ASN A 221 -1.28 -0.12 25.78
N ALA A 222 -1.52 -0.41 27.06
CA ALA A 222 -0.47 -0.54 28.09
C ALA A 222 0.62 -1.56 27.75
N GLU A 223 0.32 -2.55 26.90
CA GLU A 223 1.30 -3.55 26.45
C GLU A 223 2.05 -3.13 25.18
N SER A 224 1.69 -2.00 24.55
CA SER A 224 2.42 -1.49 23.40
C SER A 224 3.70 -0.79 23.85
N PRO A 225 4.87 -1.13 23.29
CA PRO A 225 6.13 -0.47 23.64
C PRO A 225 6.13 1.05 23.38
N SER A 226 5.35 1.52 22.42
CA SER A 226 5.22 2.94 22.07
C SER A 226 3.98 3.61 22.66
N GLY A 227 3.05 2.85 23.24
CA GLY A 227 1.74 3.35 23.65
C GLY A 227 0.73 3.49 22.50
N TYR A 228 1.12 3.14 21.26
CA TYR A 228 0.26 3.22 20.08
C TYR A 228 -0.09 1.86 19.53
N HIS A 229 -1.19 1.78 18.78
CA HIS A 229 -1.51 0.67 17.89
C HIS A 229 -1.93 1.18 16.51
N ASP A 230 -1.88 0.28 15.52
CA ASP A 230 -2.25 0.58 14.13
C ASP A 230 -3.76 0.75 13.99
N TYR A 231 -4.20 1.91 13.51
CA TYR A 231 -5.59 2.17 13.21
C TYR A 231 -6.02 1.53 11.88
N LYS A 232 -5.17 1.57 10.85
CA LYS A 232 -5.53 1.24 9.47
C LYS A 232 -5.99 -0.21 9.30
N MET A 233 -5.31 -1.13 9.97
CA MET A 233 -5.57 -2.56 9.90
C MET A 233 -6.57 -3.04 10.95
N THR A 234 -7.07 -2.16 11.82
CA THR A 234 -8.05 -2.54 12.82
C THR A 234 -9.46 -2.45 12.26
N VAL A 235 -10.22 -3.52 12.37
CA VAL A 235 -11.63 -3.61 12.00
C VAL A 235 -12.50 -3.43 13.24
N PRO A 236 -13.49 -2.55 13.23
CA PRO A 236 -14.37 -2.32 14.36
C PRO A 236 -15.21 -3.56 14.71
N ALA A 237 -15.60 -3.68 15.99
CA ALA A 237 -16.38 -4.83 16.47
C ALA A 237 -17.72 -5.00 15.73
N VAL A 238 -18.33 -3.89 15.30
CA VAL A 238 -19.61 -3.92 14.57
C VAL A 238 -19.49 -4.57 13.18
N GLU A 239 -18.31 -4.56 12.58
CA GLU A 239 -18.04 -5.21 11.29
C GLU A 239 -17.67 -6.69 11.44
N LYS A 240 -17.47 -7.16 12.67
CA LYS A 240 -17.15 -8.55 13.01
C LYS A 240 -18.41 -9.40 13.25
N THR A 241 -19.48 -9.11 12.56
CA THR A 241 -20.83 -9.65 12.79
C THR A 241 -20.88 -11.18 12.77
N GLY A 242 -20.89 -11.78 13.95
CA GLY A 242 -21.29 -13.18 14.17
C GLY A 242 -20.32 -14.25 13.68
N PHE A 243 -19.11 -13.88 13.26
CA PHE A 243 -18.08 -14.80 12.78
C PHE A 243 -16.92 -14.95 13.76
N ASP A 244 -16.17 -16.00 13.58
CA ASP A 244 -14.91 -16.22 14.29
C ASP A 244 -13.94 -15.05 14.02
N VAL A 245 -13.19 -14.65 15.03
CA VAL A 245 -12.12 -13.64 14.95
C VAL A 245 -11.06 -13.93 13.87
N TRP A 246 -11.04 -15.15 13.35
CA TRP A 246 -10.15 -15.61 12.28
C TRP A 246 -10.72 -15.42 10.87
N MET A 247 -11.96 -14.96 10.74
CA MET A 247 -12.67 -14.83 9.47
C MET A 247 -13.28 -13.43 9.35
N ILE A 248 -12.53 -12.50 8.81
CA ILE A 248 -12.94 -11.10 8.67
C ILE A 248 -13.05 -10.75 7.20
N SER A 249 -14.18 -10.13 6.81
CA SER A 249 -14.33 -9.51 5.50
C SER A 249 -13.66 -8.13 5.54
N TYR A 250 -12.38 -8.08 5.17
CA TYR A 250 -11.60 -6.84 5.10
C TYR A 250 -10.54 -6.98 4.02
N ASN A 251 -10.57 -6.09 3.03
CA ASN A 251 -9.60 -6.10 1.96
C ASN A 251 -8.26 -5.52 2.43
N ILE A 252 -7.19 -6.15 2.03
CA ILE A 252 -5.85 -5.66 2.31
C ILE A 252 -5.41 -4.77 1.15
N ARG A 253 -5.37 -3.46 1.39
CA ARG A 253 -4.95 -2.46 0.41
C ARG A 253 -3.44 -2.47 0.29
N LEU A 254 -2.94 -2.91 -0.86
CA LEU A 254 -1.50 -3.00 -1.11
C LEU A 254 -0.96 -1.74 -1.77
N ILE A 255 -1.70 -1.16 -2.72
CA ILE A 255 -1.24 0.02 -3.46
C ILE A 255 -2.40 0.99 -3.62
N ARG A 256 -2.14 2.27 -3.30
CA ARG A 256 -3.10 3.37 -3.48
C ARG A 256 -2.57 4.40 -4.47
N TYR A 257 -3.48 5.15 -5.07
CA TYR A 257 -3.13 6.19 -6.05
C TYR A 257 -2.26 7.32 -5.47
N SER A 258 -2.41 7.62 -4.18
CA SER A 258 -1.50 8.56 -3.50
C SER A 258 -0.03 8.11 -3.54
N ASP A 259 0.25 6.80 -3.49
CA ASP A 259 1.61 6.28 -3.69
C ASP A 259 2.10 6.55 -5.12
N VAL A 260 1.23 6.38 -6.13
CA VAL A 260 1.55 6.69 -7.54
C VAL A 260 1.90 8.17 -7.72
N LEU A 261 1.09 9.08 -7.16
CA LEU A 261 1.36 10.52 -7.23
C LEU A 261 2.68 10.91 -6.54
N LEU A 262 2.94 10.36 -5.35
CA LEU A 262 4.18 10.63 -4.63
C LEU A 262 5.41 10.00 -5.28
N MET A 263 5.27 8.84 -5.93
CA MET A 263 6.33 8.28 -6.78
C MET A 263 6.61 9.18 -7.96
N TYR A 264 5.58 9.71 -8.60
CA TYR A 264 5.76 10.60 -9.75
C TYR A 264 6.42 11.92 -9.34
N ALA A 265 6.01 12.51 -8.22
CA ALA A 265 6.69 13.68 -7.67
C ALA A 265 8.18 13.41 -7.39
N GLU A 266 8.51 12.26 -6.79
CA GLU A 266 9.89 11.88 -6.52
C GLU A 266 10.69 11.70 -7.81
N VAL A 267 10.14 10.99 -8.78
CA VAL A 267 10.81 10.70 -10.06
C VAL A 267 11.03 11.98 -10.87
N LEU A 268 10.06 12.89 -10.92
CA LEU A 268 10.23 14.18 -11.56
C LEU A 268 11.35 15.00 -10.90
N ASN A 269 11.42 15.00 -9.58
CA ASN A 269 12.48 15.66 -8.85
C ASN A 269 13.86 15.03 -9.13
N GLU A 270 13.97 13.70 -9.11
CA GLU A 270 15.23 12.99 -9.42
C GLU A 270 15.71 13.25 -10.87
N ASN A 271 14.77 13.46 -11.80
CA ASN A 271 15.06 13.82 -13.19
C ASN A 271 15.30 15.33 -13.41
N GLY A 272 15.51 16.11 -12.33
CA GLY A 272 15.83 17.54 -12.41
C GLY A 272 14.65 18.43 -12.79
N LYS A 273 13.42 18.00 -12.50
CA LYS A 273 12.16 18.72 -12.80
C LYS A 273 11.38 19.08 -11.53
N PRO A 274 12.01 19.70 -10.50
CA PRO A 274 11.36 19.91 -9.20
C PRO A 274 10.06 20.70 -9.30
N GLY A 275 9.98 21.71 -10.18
CA GLY A 275 8.77 22.51 -10.36
C GLY A 275 7.56 21.69 -10.89
N LEU A 276 7.83 20.64 -11.69
CA LEU A 276 6.78 19.75 -12.19
C LEU A 276 6.33 18.70 -11.14
N ALA A 277 7.14 18.46 -10.11
CA ALA A 277 6.80 17.57 -9.02
C ALA A 277 5.75 18.16 -8.05
N LEU A 278 5.73 19.48 -7.90
CA LEU A 278 4.93 20.19 -6.90
C LEU A 278 3.42 19.91 -6.98
N PRO A 279 2.76 19.92 -8.15
CA PRO A 279 1.33 19.65 -8.23
C PRO A 279 0.97 18.30 -7.61
N TYR A 280 1.67 17.24 -7.95
CA TYR A 280 1.39 15.87 -7.49
C TYR A 280 1.63 15.69 -5.99
N LEU A 281 2.69 16.32 -5.46
CA LEU A 281 2.95 16.37 -4.03
C LEU A 281 1.84 17.14 -3.31
N ASN A 282 1.44 18.29 -3.84
CA ASN A 282 0.46 19.16 -3.21
C ASN A 282 -0.96 18.61 -3.29
N ASP A 283 -1.32 17.84 -4.31
CA ASP A 283 -2.61 17.15 -4.38
C ASP A 283 -2.79 16.19 -3.19
N VAL A 284 -1.75 15.42 -2.85
CA VAL A 284 -1.78 14.53 -1.68
C VAL A 284 -1.88 15.33 -0.38
N ARG A 285 -1.12 16.42 -0.26
CA ARG A 285 -1.15 17.31 0.92
C ARG A 285 -2.49 18.04 1.04
N GLU A 286 -3.07 18.48 -0.07
CA GLU A 286 -4.39 19.11 -0.08
C GLU A 286 -5.47 18.16 0.43
N ARG A 287 -5.49 16.91 -0.05
CA ARG A 287 -6.38 15.89 0.46
C ARG A 287 -6.14 15.62 1.94
N ALA A 288 -4.87 15.54 2.37
CA ALA A 288 -4.53 15.31 3.77
C ALA A 288 -5.06 16.41 4.69
N ARG A 289 -4.87 17.70 4.35
CA ARG A 289 -5.37 18.84 5.18
C ARG A 289 -6.91 18.98 5.16
N LYS A 290 -7.58 18.47 4.13
CA LYS A 290 -9.05 18.44 4.05
C LYS A 290 -9.67 17.26 4.79
N THR A 291 -8.85 16.32 5.23
CA THR A 291 -9.30 15.13 5.96
C THR A 291 -9.89 15.55 7.30
N ASN A 292 -11.06 15.02 7.61
CA ASN A 292 -11.69 15.24 8.90
C ASN A 292 -10.99 14.40 9.97
N PRO A 293 -10.32 15.01 10.97
CA PRO A 293 -9.73 14.24 12.05
C PRO A 293 -10.82 13.50 12.82
N ILE A 294 -10.56 12.26 13.17
CA ILE A 294 -11.42 11.52 14.08
C ILE A 294 -11.13 12.03 15.50
N ASP A 295 -12.17 12.33 16.29
CA ASP A 295 -12.03 12.37 17.74
C ASP A 295 -12.16 10.94 18.29
N PRO A 296 -11.06 10.26 18.62
CA PRO A 296 -11.11 8.87 19.04
C PRO A 296 -11.79 8.67 20.41
N ARG A 297 -12.06 9.75 21.14
CA ARG A 297 -12.69 9.73 22.47
C ARG A 297 -14.20 9.88 22.41
N ARG A 298 -14.75 10.20 21.25
CA ARG A 298 -16.18 10.39 21.03
C ARG A 298 -16.73 9.28 20.15
N ASP A 299 -18.05 9.14 20.18
CA ASP A 299 -18.76 8.24 19.28
C ASP A 299 -18.39 8.56 17.83
N GLN A 300 -17.74 7.65 17.16
CA GLN A 300 -16.94 7.88 15.95
C GLN A 300 -17.74 8.09 14.68
N GLN A 301 -19.03 8.22 14.77
CA GLN A 301 -19.87 8.66 13.66
C GLN A 301 -19.87 10.19 13.46
N ALA A 302 -19.41 10.93 14.44
CA ALA A 302 -19.31 12.37 14.33
C ALA A 302 -17.93 12.77 13.75
N TYR A 303 -17.84 12.85 12.44
CA TYR A 303 -16.78 13.63 11.80
C TYR A 303 -16.81 15.05 12.35
N ILE A 304 -15.72 15.48 12.93
CA ILE A 304 -15.51 16.89 13.21
C ILE A 304 -15.14 17.52 11.88
N PRO A 305 -15.95 18.44 11.32
CA PRO A 305 -15.55 19.14 10.10
C PRO A 305 -14.15 19.73 10.29
N ALA A 306 -13.24 19.49 9.36
CA ALA A 306 -11.95 20.13 9.36
C ALA A 306 -12.20 21.64 9.42
N THR A 307 -11.93 22.25 10.57
CA THR A 307 -11.76 23.68 10.61
C THR A 307 -10.60 23.95 9.69
N THR A 308 -10.79 24.85 8.72
CA THR A 308 -9.78 25.28 7.76
C THR A 308 -8.55 25.80 8.54
N THR A 309 -7.68 24.87 8.89
CA THR A 309 -6.43 25.18 9.54
C THR A 309 -5.36 25.25 8.46
N ASN A 310 -4.42 26.17 8.59
CA ASN A 310 -3.24 26.28 7.74
C ASN A 310 -2.26 25.09 7.93
N THR A 311 -2.78 23.92 8.30
CA THR A 311 -2.01 22.70 8.44
C THR A 311 -1.60 22.20 7.07
N LEU A 312 -0.42 21.67 6.94
CA LEU A 312 0.12 21.11 5.70
C LEU A 312 0.02 22.08 4.51
N PRO A 313 0.61 23.30 4.59
CA PRO A 313 0.57 24.25 3.47
C PRO A 313 1.20 23.63 2.22
N ASP A 314 0.86 24.20 1.06
CA ASP A 314 1.47 23.79 -0.21
C ASP A 314 2.99 23.97 -0.16
N ILE A 315 3.69 23.00 -0.68
CA ILE A 315 5.13 23.05 -0.86
C ILE A 315 5.43 23.89 -2.11
N THR A 316 6.37 24.82 -1.95
CA THR A 316 6.86 25.69 -3.03
C THR A 316 8.37 25.56 -3.23
N GLU A 317 9.02 24.66 -2.48
CA GLU A 317 10.46 24.41 -2.58
C GLU A 317 10.80 23.79 -3.94
N THR A 318 11.83 24.34 -4.60
CA THR A 318 12.31 23.87 -5.91
C THR A 318 13.80 23.49 -5.89
N ASP A 319 14.47 23.62 -4.77
CA ASP A 319 15.79 23.02 -4.60
C ASP A 319 15.64 21.48 -4.58
N GLN A 320 16.34 20.81 -5.48
CA GLN A 320 16.17 19.38 -5.72
C GLN A 320 16.41 18.53 -4.46
N GLU A 321 17.45 18.83 -3.70
CA GLU A 321 17.82 18.04 -2.53
C GLU A 321 16.86 18.29 -1.36
N ARG A 322 16.42 19.54 -1.16
CA ARG A 322 15.44 19.88 -0.12
C ARG A 322 14.07 19.30 -0.47
N LEU A 323 13.64 19.42 -1.73
CA LEU A 323 12.37 18.86 -2.17
C LEU A 323 12.37 17.33 -2.04
N LYS A 324 13.49 16.66 -2.33
CA LYS A 324 13.65 15.22 -2.10
C LYS A 324 13.32 14.80 -0.67
N GLU A 325 13.90 15.47 0.32
CA GLU A 325 13.63 15.16 1.73
C GLU A 325 12.16 15.44 2.12
N ILE A 326 11.56 16.49 1.55
CA ILE A 326 10.15 16.80 1.75
C ILE A 326 9.26 15.69 1.17
N ILE A 327 9.50 15.25 -0.05
CA ILE A 327 8.75 14.16 -0.69
C ILE A 327 8.90 12.87 0.13
N TRP A 328 10.11 12.55 0.59
CA TRP A 328 10.34 11.36 1.41
C TRP A 328 9.65 11.41 2.77
N LYS A 329 9.56 12.61 3.39
CA LYS A 329 8.76 12.82 4.61
C LYS A 329 7.28 12.62 4.31
N GLU A 330 6.76 13.22 3.24
CA GLU A 330 5.36 13.09 2.86
C GLU A 330 4.98 11.62 2.57
N ARG A 331 5.79 10.91 1.81
CA ARG A 331 5.62 9.45 1.58
C ARG A 331 5.57 8.68 2.90
N ARG A 332 6.45 9.00 3.84
CA ARG A 332 6.48 8.33 5.15
C ARG A 332 5.20 8.53 5.94
N CYS A 333 4.64 9.73 5.92
CA CYS A 333 3.40 10.06 6.63
C CYS A 333 2.16 9.49 5.89
N GLU A 334 2.08 9.69 4.60
CA GLU A 334 0.95 9.24 3.79
C GLU A 334 0.79 7.71 3.77
N LEU A 335 1.90 7.00 3.59
CA LEU A 335 1.94 5.53 3.48
C LEU A 335 2.31 4.84 4.80
N ALA A 336 2.19 5.56 5.92
CA ALA A 336 2.47 5.00 7.24
C ALA A 336 1.69 3.71 7.47
N MET A 337 2.33 2.67 7.99
CA MET A 337 1.75 1.36 8.33
C MET A 337 1.21 0.55 7.12
N GLU A 338 1.61 0.89 5.87
CA GLU A 338 1.18 0.18 4.65
C GLU A 338 2.26 -0.76 4.07
N GLY A 339 3.37 -0.96 4.80
CA GLY A 339 4.42 -1.92 4.43
C GLY A 339 5.53 -1.39 3.52
N TRP A 340 5.40 -0.20 2.91
CA TRP A 340 6.34 0.30 1.90
C TRP A 340 7.61 0.96 2.46
N ARG A 341 7.66 1.30 3.75
CA ARG A 341 8.77 2.05 4.35
C ARG A 341 10.13 1.40 4.18
N ARG A 342 10.20 0.07 4.32
CA ARG A 342 11.46 -0.67 4.14
C ARG A 342 11.98 -0.52 2.72
N ASP A 343 11.13 -0.69 1.72
CA ASP A 343 11.49 -0.61 0.31
C ASP A 343 11.94 0.80 -0.06
N ASP A 344 11.26 1.83 0.43
CA ASP A 344 11.68 3.22 0.27
C ASP A 344 13.09 3.45 0.84
N LEU A 345 13.35 3.02 2.08
CA LEU A 345 14.67 3.18 2.71
C LEU A 345 15.78 2.40 2.00
N MET A 346 15.47 1.21 1.46
CA MET A 346 16.44 0.39 0.73
C MET A 346 16.82 1.05 -0.61
N ARG A 347 15.83 1.43 -1.44
CA ARG A 347 16.09 2.09 -2.72
C ARG A 347 16.74 3.46 -2.58
N GLN A 348 16.41 4.20 -1.50
CA GLN A 348 17.03 5.48 -1.13
C GLN A 348 18.42 5.31 -0.50
N LYS A 349 18.91 4.09 -0.30
CA LYS A 349 20.20 3.77 0.35
C LYS A 349 20.31 4.33 1.79
N ARG A 350 19.19 4.51 2.48
CA ARG A 350 19.12 5.12 3.83
C ARG A 350 18.84 4.12 4.95
N PHE A 351 18.50 2.87 4.63
CA PHE A 351 18.06 1.89 5.63
C PHE A 351 19.02 1.80 6.83
N GLY A 352 20.30 1.53 6.58
CA GLY A 352 21.28 1.39 7.65
C GLY A 352 21.50 2.67 8.48
N THR A 353 21.44 3.84 7.85
CA THR A 353 21.59 5.13 8.55
C THR A 353 20.39 5.43 9.45
N VAL A 354 19.19 5.22 8.93
CA VAL A 354 17.94 5.45 9.69
C VAL A 354 17.84 4.47 10.86
N MET A 355 18.16 3.18 10.65
CA MET A 355 18.09 2.18 11.72
C MET A 355 19.12 2.44 12.82
N ARG A 356 20.34 2.88 12.49
CA ARG A 356 21.34 3.28 13.51
C ARG A 356 20.89 4.52 14.29
N ALA A 357 20.35 5.52 13.60
CA ALA A 357 19.83 6.72 14.27
C ALA A 357 18.68 6.39 15.23
N TYR A 358 17.77 5.52 14.80
CA TYR A 358 16.69 5.02 15.67
C TYR A 358 17.22 4.32 16.92
N ALA A 359 18.13 3.36 16.74
CA ALA A 359 18.73 2.61 17.88
C ALA A 359 19.55 3.48 18.85
N THR A 360 19.97 4.68 18.42
CA THR A 360 20.69 5.61 19.30
C THR A 360 19.73 6.51 20.07
N LYS A 361 18.55 6.80 19.49
CA LYS A 361 17.54 7.72 20.07
C LYS A 361 16.61 7.01 21.06
N TYR A 362 16.29 5.74 20.81
CA TYR A 362 15.34 4.92 21.56
C TYR A 362 15.99 3.62 22.08
#